data_a74db981a85c2b141c0c3cfbb3f2fb2b
#
_entry.id   a74db981a85c2b141c0c3cfbb3f2fb2b
#
_cell.length_a   1.000
_cell.length_b   1.000
_cell.length_c   1.000
_cell.angle_alpha   90.00
_cell.angle_beta   90.00
_cell.angle_gamma   90.00
#
_symmetry.space_group_name_H-M   'P 1'
#
loop_
_entity.id
_entity.type
_entity.pdbx_description
1 polymer ?
#
loop_
_entity_poly.entity_id
_entity_poly.type
_entity_poly.pdbx_seq_one_letter_code
_entity_poly.pdbx_strand_id
1 'polypeptide(L)'
;MKLPSRSKSYMIPEYSLTGDLLSFLTCNLQYRYQNKGTLPPSKPVQRWFGEFIHGVMEEAFIQWKQNKTEFPWDWLKDIRPIENQIDLRLQARGLYPHDEDLFFSTTNREVENLNEHDHKKLASARAEKAINIWGKHLFPLIDSSELLIKGIRDMPGYDENRSRSNYYGINGVVDVLTSMKINKTLEQSTLDTYNNKIIDILKKNEDFHKMIEESDDGEDYEIIIDYKGMKRPPIEVDNPKAENKWESHKQQILTYSWLRSKQEDSKSIFAGIIFYLNELVPSKEDLALIKEEMRDGLINDETLEKYKKDFDLIENWQEDDKAPELSNEFKLERSIRIININNEEIEKSLEKFDDVVYDIEESLINEMKGSKIQEAWKAEADERTCLACDFRTFCKSYKNKTKDFKIP
;
A
#
# COMPACT_ATOMS: atom_id res chain seq x y z
N MET A 1 -49.45 17.35 -25.67
CA MET A 1 -48.47 16.31 -25.38
C MET A 1 -47.53 16.86 -24.28
N LYS A 2 -47.59 16.42 -23.02
CA LYS A 2 -46.68 16.82 -21.97
C LYS A 2 -45.41 16.00 -22.17
N LEU A 3 -44.31 16.63 -22.55
CA LEU A 3 -43.01 15.98 -22.54
C LEU A 3 -42.67 15.60 -21.10
N PRO A 4 -42.20 14.37 -20.85
CA PRO A 4 -41.73 14.00 -19.53
C PRO A 4 -40.63 14.98 -19.12
N SER A 5 -40.70 15.47 -17.88
CA SER A 5 -39.60 16.23 -17.29
C SER A 5 -38.32 15.42 -17.45
N ARG A 6 -37.23 16.05 -17.93
CA ARG A 6 -35.92 15.43 -17.94
C ARG A 6 -35.69 14.91 -16.52
N SER A 7 -35.54 13.60 -16.39
CA SER A 7 -35.05 13.00 -15.18
C SER A 7 -33.74 13.71 -14.81
N LYS A 8 -33.60 14.14 -13.55
CA LYS A 8 -32.30 14.61 -13.03
C LYS A 8 -31.25 13.61 -13.46
N SER A 9 -30.14 14.06 -14.02
CA SER A 9 -29.06 13.16 -14.35
C SER A 9 -28.65 12.43 -13.07
N TYR A 10 -28.94 11.15 -13.04
CA TYR A 10 -28.60 10.28 -11.92
C TYR A 10 -27.10 10.03 -11.97
N MET A 11 -26.37 10.52 -11.00
CA MET A 11 -24.93 10.30 -10.88
C MET A 11 -24.66 9.46 -9.66
N ILE A 12 -24.19 8.23 -9.87
CA ILE A 12 -23.66 7.41 -8.80
C ILE A 12 -22.34 8.04 -8.34
N PRO A 13 -22.19 8.42 -7.06
CA PRO A 13 -20.91 8.89 -6.56
C PRO A 13 -19.89 7.77 -6.59
N GLU A 14 -18.70 8.05 -7.12
CA GLU A 14 -17.58 7.10 -7.14
C GLU A 14 -16.53 7.51 -6.12
N TYR A 15 -16.01 6.51 -5.40
CA TYR A 15 -14.96 6.65 -4.41
C TYR A 15 -13.79 5.74 -4.79
N SER A 16 -12.60 6.31 -4.85
CA SER A 16 -11.38 5.51 -4.97
C SER A 16 -11.02 4.90 -3.61
N LEU A 17 -10.61 3.65 -3.61
CA LEU A 17 -10.28 2.94 -2.38
C LEU A 17 -9.19 3.66 -1.58
N THR A 18 -8.06 3.97 -2.22
CA THR A 18 -6.91 4.60 -1.54
C THR A 18 -7.05 6.11 -1.41
N GLY A 19 -7.53 6.79 -2.46
CA GLY A 19 -7.61 8.24 -2.51
C GLY A 19 -8.77 8.82 -1.72
N ASP A 20 -9.90 8.11 -1.61
CA ASP A 20 -11.06 8.57 -0.86
C ASP A 20 -11.22 7.81 0.45
N LEU A 21 -11.48 6.49 0.41
CA LEU A 21 -11.91 5.74 1.59
C LEU A 21 -10.81 5.64 2.66
N LEU A 22 -9.62 5.17 2.28
CA LEU A 22 -8.50 5.08 3.22
C LEU A 22 -7.95 6.46 3.64
N SER A 23 -8.01 7.45 2.74
CA SER A 23 -7.62 8.82 3.06
C SER A 23 -8.56 9.46 4.08
N PHE A 24 -9.88 9.22 3.97
CA PHE A 24 -10.85 9.68 4.94
C PHE A 24 -10.59 9.10 6.34
N LEU A 25 -10.28 7.81 6.43
CA LEU A 25 -9.94 7.15 7.70
C LEU A 25 -8.68 7.74 8.36
N THR A 26 -7.75 8.30 7.56
CA THR A 26 -6.56 8.94 8.10
C THR A 26 -6.90 10.26 8.82
N CYS A 27 -7.71 11.12 8.19
CA CYS A 27 -8.25 12.34 8.80
C CYS A 27 -9.35 12.94 7.92
N ASN A 28 -10.58 13.01 8.42
CA ASN A 28 -11.74 13.48 7.65
C ASN A 28 -11.56 14.93 7.14
N LEU A 29 -11.02 15.82 7.96
CA LEU A 29 -10.79 17.23 7.57
C LEU A 29 -9.67 17.34 6.52
N GLN A 30 -8.59 16.57 6.65
CA GLN A 30 -7.52 16.52 5.66
C GLN A 30 -8.05 16.02 4.33
N TYR A 31 -8.82 14.92 4.33
CA TYR A 31 -9.51 14.39 3.16
C TYR A 31 -10.37 15.47 2.47
N ARG A 32 -11.17 16.21 3.26
CA ARG A 32 -12.00 17.30 2.70
C ARG A 32 -11.18 18.34 1.95
N TYR A 33 -10.06 18.76 2.52
CA TYR A 33 -9.19 19.75 1.89
C TYR A 33 -8.47 19.22 0.64
N GLN A 34 -8.01 17.97 0.67
CA GLN A 34 -7.26 17.37 -0.44
C GLN A 34 -8.18 16.95 -1.59
N ASN A 35 -9.25 16.21 -1.30
CA ASN A 35 -10.05 15.54 -2.32
C ASN A 35 -11.32 16.29 -2.73
N LYS A 36 -11.90 17.07 -1.83
CA LYS A 36 -13.12 17.86 -2.11
C LYS A 36 -12.86 19.36 -2.11
N GLY A 37 -11.64 19.80 -1.86
CA GLY A 37 -11.22 21.19 -1.93
C GLY A 37 -10.55 21.54 -3.25
N THR A 38 -10.31 22.84 -3.44
CA THR A 38 -9.53 23.36 -4.57
C THR A 38 -8.08 23.67 -4.16
N LEU A 39 -7.70 23.30 -2.94
CA LEU A 39 -6.34 23.51 -2.47
C LEU A 39 -5.37 22.58 -3.21
N PRO A 40 -4.22 23.06 -3.65
CA PRO A 40 -3.26 22.21 -4.32
C PRO A 40 -2.81 21.09 -3.34
N PRO A 41 -2.81 19.85 -3.79
CA PRO A 41 -2.36 18.76 -2.94
C PRO A 41 -0.88 18.90 -2.62
N SER A 42 -0.49 18.53 -1.43
CA SER A 42 0.90 18.30 -1.08
C SER A 42 1.55 17.31 -2.04
N LYS A 43 2.81 17.51 -2.26
CA LYS A 43 3.67 16.60 -3.04
C LYS A 43 4.82 16.13 -2.18
N PRO A 44 4.53 15.38 -1.10
CA PRO A 44 5.58 14.92 -0.20
C PRO A 44 6.50 13.93 -0.90
N VAL A 45 7.75 13.87 -0.45
CA VAL A 45 8.74 12.94 -0.98
C VAL A 45 8.29 11.48 -0.85
N GLN A 46 7.52 11.14 0.17
CA GLN A 46 6.94 9.81 0.36
C GLN A 46 6.03 9.40 -0.80
N ARG A 47 5.27 10.36 -1.36
CA ARG A 47 4.47 10.12 -2.54
C ARG A 47 5.33 9.87 -3.78
N TRP A 48 6.39 10.69 -3.98
CA TRP A 48 7.36 10.43 -5.04
C TRP A 48 7.96 9.04 -4.89
N PHE A 49 8.39 8.68 -3.67
CA PHE A 49 9.03 7.40 -3.38
C PHE A 49 8.12 6.22 -3.71
N GLY A 50 6.87 6.24 -3.25
CA GLY A 50 5.87 5.21 -3.56
C GLY A 50 5.64 5.08 -5.07
N GLU A 51 5.29 6.18 -5.75
CA GLU A 51 5.03 6.19 -7.19
C GLU A 51 6.27 5.80 -8.02
N PHE A 52 7.49 6.13 -7.55
CA PHE A 52 8.74 5.71 -8.19
C PHE A 52 8.91 4.18 -8.13
N ILE A 53 8.78 3.59 -6.94
CA ILE A 53 8.92 2.14 -6.76
C ILE A 53 7.91 1.37 -7.59
N HIS A 54 6.62 1.75 -7.54
CA HIS A 54 5.56 1.11 -8.33
C HIS A 54 5.87 1.22 -9.84
N GLY A 55 6.19 2.42 -10.31
CA GLY A 55 6.48 2.63 -11.73
C GLY A 55 7.72 1.85 -12.21
N VAL A 56 8.75 1.73 -11.37
CA VAL A 56 9.95 0.95 -11.72
C VAL A 56 9.64 -0.55 -11.77
N MET A 57 8.87 -1.08 -10.81
CA MET A 57 8.48 -2.49 -10.80
C MET A 57 7.58 -2.86 -11.99
N GLU A 58 6.62 -1.98 -12.34
CA GLU A 58 5.75 -2.15 -13.49
C GLU A 58 6.54 -2.14 -14.80
N GLU A 59 7.36 -1.12 -15.02
CA GLU A 59 8.16 -1.00 -16.26
C GLU A 59 9.17 -2.14 -16.40
N ALA A 60 9.77 -2.59 -15.27
CA ALA A 60 10.65 -3.76 -15.26
C ALA A 60 9.91 -5.02 -15.69
N PHE A 61 8.68 -5.24 -15.21
CA PHE A 61 7.85 -6.35 -15.66
C PHE A 61 7.55 -6.25 -17.17
N ILE A 62 7.16 -5.08 -17.66
CA ILE A 62 6.86 -4.86 -19.08
C ILE A 62 8.09 -5.19 -19.97
N GLN A 63 9.27 -4.70 -19.58
CA GLN A 63 10.52 -4.99 -20.31
C GLN A 63 10.89 -6.47 -20.23
N TRP A 64 10.74 -7.11 -19.07
CA TRP A 64 10.97 -8.54 -18.94
C TRP A 64 9.99 -9.34 -19.81
N LYS A 65 8.73 -8.96 -19.86
CA LYS A 65 7.71 -9.64 -20.69
C LYS A 65 8.08 -9.60 -22.18
N GLN A 66 8.67 -8.50 -22.63
CA GLN A 66 9.11 -8.31 -24.01
C GLN A 66 10.42 -9.04 -24.34
N ASN A 67 11.43 -8.92 -23.49
CA ASN A 67 12.81 -9.30 -23.77
C ASN A 67 13.25 -10.60 -23.07
N LYS A 68 12.52 -11.04 -22.04
CA LYS A 68 12.88 -12.20 -21.19
C LYS A 68 14.31 -12.14 -20.65
N THR A 69 14.76 -10.93 -20.29
CA THR A 69 16.11 -10.69 -19.73
C THR A 69 16.35 -11.60 -18.53
N GLU A 70 17.49 -12.29 -18.50
CA GLU A 70 17.88 -13.18 -17.42
C GLU A 70 18.27 -12.43 -16.14
N PHE A 71 17.95 -12.99 -14.97
CA PHE A 71 18.31 -12.44 -13.67
C PHE A 71 19.66 -12.98 -13.17
N PRO A 72 20.45 -12.20 -12.42
CA PRO A 72 20.16 -10.82 -11.99
C PRO A 72 20.38 -9.80 -13.10
N TRP A 73 19.58 -8.73 -13.10
CA TRP A 73 19.75 -7.61 -14.00
C TRP A 73 20.91 -6.72 -13.59
N ASP A 74 21.66 -6.24 -14.57
CA ASP A 74 22.68 -5.21 -14.36
C ASP A 74 22.02 -3.87 -14.10
N TRP A 75 22.37 -3.24 -12.95
CA TRP A 75 21.75 -1.98 -12.58
C TRP A 75 21.96 -0.88 -13.61
N LEU A 76 23.20 -0.71 -14.08
CA LEU A 76 23.53 0.39 -14.99
C LEU A 76 22.90 0.21 -16.38
N LYS A 77 22.85 -1.03 -16.86
CA LYS A 77 22.39 -1.38 -18.20
C LYS A 77 20.89 -1.58 -18.29
N ASP A 78 20.30 -2.28 -17.31
CA ASP A 78 18.92 -2.77 -17.39
C ASP A 78 17.98 -1.94 -16.52
N ILE A 79 18.38 -1.56 -15.30
CA ILE A 79 17.51 -0.93 -14.29
C ILE A 79 17.57 0.60 -14.38
N ARG A 80 18.76 1.18 -14.44
CA ARG A 80 18.94 2.65 -14.46
C ARG A 80 18.18 3.37 -15.58
N PRO A 81 18.07 2.83 -16.80
CA PRO A 81 17.22 3.45 -17.83
C PRO A 81 15.74 3.53 -17.44
N ILE A 82 15.21 2.51 -16.76
CA ILE A 82 13.84 2.49 -16.26
C ILE A 82 13.66 3.56 -15.18
N GLU A 83 14.57 3.60 -14.21
CA GLU A 83 14.54 4.59 -13.12
C GLU A 83 14.54 6.02 -13.66
N ASN A 84 15.39 6.32 -14.63
CA ASN A 84 15.44 7.63 -15.27
C ASN A 84 14.14 7.98 -15.98
N GLN A 85 13.52 7.03 -16.68
CA GLN A 85 12.25 7.23 -17.37
C GLN A 85 11.12 7.53 -16.37
N ILE A 86 11.04 6.77 -15.30
CA ILE A 86 10.03 6.97 -14.25
C ILE A 86 10.26 8.29 -13.53
N ASP A 87 11.49 8.61 -13.14
CA ASP A 87 11.81 9.87 -12.46
C ASP A 87 11.43 11.08 -13.33
N LEU A 88 11.71 11.06 -14.64
CA LEU A 88 11.30 12.11 -15.57
C LEU A 88 9.76 12.25 -15.64
N ARG A 89 9.01 11.14 -15.66
CA ARG A 89 7.54 11.16 -15.62
C ARG A 89 7.02 11.82 -14.33
N LEU A 90 7.65 11.50 -13.20
CA LEU A 90 7.27 12.05 -11.90
C LEU A 90 7.62 13.53 -11.78
N GLN A 91 8.80 13.92 -12.27
CA GLN A 91 9.21 15.34 -12.33
C GLN A 91 8.27 16.18 -13.18
N ALA A 92 7.81 15.67 -14.33
CA ALA A 92 6.83 16.34 -15.17
C ALA A 92 5.49 16.60 -14.44
N ARG A 93 5.15 15.77 -13.43
CA ARG A 93 4.00 15.94 -12.54
C ARG A 93 4.30 16.80 -11.31
N GLY A 94 5.55 17.30 -11.20
CA GLY A 94 6.05 18.08 -10.07
C GLY A 94 6.26 17.22 -8.81
N LEU A 95 6.50 15.93 -8.97
CA LEU A 95 6.88 15.01 -7.90
C LEU A 95 8.40 14.77 -7.99
N TYR A 96 9.13 15.25 -7.03
CA TYR A 96 10.58 15.08 -6.94
C TYR A 96 11.04 15.27 -5.48
N PRO A 97 12.13 14.63 -5.05
CA PRO A 97 12.73 14.90 -3.76
C PRO A 97 13.31 16.32 -3.72
N HIS A 98 13.24 16.94 -2.55
CA HIS A 98 13.85 18.25 -2.30
C HIS A 98 15.20 18.08 -1.61
N ASP A 99 16.17 18.96 -1.92
CA ASP A 99 17.53 18.92 -1.35
C ASP A 99 17.57 19.11 0.16
N GLU A 100 16.58 19.81 0.71
CA GLU A 100 16.47 20.12 2.14
C GLU A 100 15.51 19.20 2.89
N ASP A 101 15.15 18.07 2.32
CA ASP A 101 14.16 17.21 2.92
C ASP A 101 14.69 16.51 4.17
N LEU A 102 14.10 16.85 5.30
CA LEU A 102 14.49 16.38 6.63
C LEU A 102 13.94 14.99 6.99
N PHE A 103 13.13 14.38 6.15
CA PHE A 103 12.44 13.13 6.48
C PHE A 103 13.34 11.90 6.55
N PHE A 104 14.47 11.97 5.87
CA PHE A 104 15.48 10.95 5.97
C PHE A 104 16.74 11.58 6.51
N SER A 105 16.95 11.46 7.80
CA SER A 105 18.22 11.82 8.39
C SER A 105 19.31 10.86 7.91
N THR A 106 19.67 10.98 6.69
CA THR A 106 20.84 10.31 6.17
C THR A 106 22.02 11.13 6.60
N THR A 107 22.57 10.77 7.72
CA THR A 107 23.76 11.39 8.28
C THR A 107 25.00 11.19 7.42
N ASN A 108 24.98 10.31 6.44
CA ASN A 108 26.06 10.11 5.50
C ASN A 108 25.91 11.03 4.28
N ARG A 109 26.35 12.27 4.43
CA ARG A 109 26.55 13.23 3.33
C ARG A 109 27.84 13.00 2.52
N GLU A 110 28.51 11.89 2.68
CA GLU A 110 29.58 11.48 1.76
C GLU A 110 28.96 10.96 0.47
N VAL A 111 28.38 11.88 -0.28
CA VAL A 111 27.89 11.62 -1.61
C VAL A 111 29.06 11.78 -2.56
N GLU A 112 29.61 10.69 -3.05
CA GLU A 112 30.64 10.70 -4.10
C GLU A 112 30.14 11.29 -5.41
N ASN A 113 28.81 11.43 -5.60
CA ASN A 113 28.18 12.06 -6.75
C ASN A 113 27.22 13.16 -6.33
N LEU A 114 27.58 14.39 -6.56
CA LEU A 114 26.83 15.61 -6.26
C LEU A 114 25.46 15.72 -6.99
N ASN A 115 25.16 14.82 -7.92
CA ASN A 115 23.94 14.88 -8.73
C ASN A 115 22.85 13.89 -8.32
N GLU A 116 23.09 13.05 -7.31
CA GLU A 116 22.09 12.08 -6.85
C GLU A 116 21.60 12.40 -5.45
N HIS A 117 20.29 12.52 -5.31
CA HIS A 117 19.60 12.70 -4.05
C HIS A 117 19.67 11.43 -3.20
N ASP A 118 19.82 11.56 -1.86
CA ASP A 118 19.85 10.39 -0.97
C ASP A 118 18.56 9.56 -1.06
N HIS A 119 17.41 10.20 -1.24
CA HIS A 119 16.14 9.54 -1.50
C HIS A 119 16.15 8.72 -2.79
N LYS A 120 16.76 9.24 -3.84
CA LYS A 120 16.89 8.52 -5.11
C LYS A 120 17.81 7.32 -4.97
N LYS A 121 18.91 7.44 -4.23
CA LYS A 121 19.80 6.30 -3.96
C LYS A 121 19.08 5.19 -3.22
N LEU A 122 18.33 5.54 -2.17
CA LEU A 122 17.59 4.57 -1.38
C LEU A 122 16.49 3.90 -2.19
N ALA A 123 15.72 4.67 -2.96
CA ALA A 123 14.68 4.17 -3.84
C ALA A 123 15.24 3.23 -4.92
N SER A 124 16.35 3.63 -5.55
CA SER A 124 17.09 2.83 -6.54
C SER A 124 17.60 1.52 -5.95
N ALA A 125 18.24 1.55 -4.78
CA ALA A 125 18.72 0.35 -4.11
C ALA A 125 17.58 -0.63 -3.76
N ARG A 126 16.43 -0.13 -3.35
CA ARG A 126 15.23 -0.94 -3.06
C ARG A 126 14.63 -1.54 -4.33
N ALA A 127 14.49 -0.74 -5.39
CA ALA A 127 14.00 -1.21 -6.68
C ALA A 127 14.92 -2.28 -7.28
N GLU A 128 16.24 -2.05 -7.30
CA GLU A 128 17.23 -3.03 -7.76
C GLU A 128 17.12 -4.35 -6.98
N LYS A 129 17.06 -4.28 -5.65
CA LYS A 129 16.92 -5.48 -4.81
C LYS A 129 15.60 -6.19 -5.06
N ALA A 130 14.50 -5.47 -5.21
CA ALA A 130 13.19 -6.05 -5.49
C ALA A 130 13.18 -6.77 -6.85
N ILE A 131 13.70 -6.14 -7.89
CA ILE A 131 13.80 -6.74 -9.23
C ILE A 131 14.68 -8.00 -9.19
N ASN A 132 15.87 -7.93 -8.60
CA ASN A 132 16.83 -9.03 -8.63
C ASN A 132 16.49 -10.18 -7.67
N ILE A 133 15.77 -9.93 -6.58
CA ILE A 133 15.35 -10.97 -5.63
C ILE A 133 14.01 -11.56 -6.03
N TRP A 134 13.01 -10.71 -6.28
CA TRP A 134 11.64 -11.13 -6.53
C TRP A 134 11.29 -11.26 -8.00
N GLY A 135 11.88 -10.46 -8.89
CA GLY A 135 11.51 -10.41 -10.30
C GLY A 135 11.52 -11.78 -10.99
N LYS A 136 12.55 -12.58 -10.78
CA LYS A 136 12.63 -13.94 -11.35
C LYS A 136 11.54 -14.89 -10.87
N HIS A 137 10.95 -14.63 -9.69
CA HIS A 137 9.89 -15.44 -9.09
C HIS A 137 8.49 -14.85 -9.36
N LEU A 138 8.40 -13.52 -9.42
CA LEU A 138 7.15 -12.79 -9.56
C LEU A 138 6.74 -12.59 -11.02
N PHE A 139 7.66 -12.10 -11.86
CA PHE A 139 7.32 -11.72 -13.24
C PHE A 139 6.72 -12.85 -14.09
N PRO A 140 7.19 -14.12 -13.95
CA PRO A 140 6.54 -15.23 -14.64
C PRO A 140 5.10 -15.52 -14.22
N LEU A 141 4.68 -15.07 -13.04
CA LEU A 141 3.35 -15.29 -12.50
C LEU A 141 2.37 -14.17 -12.87
N ILE A 142 2.86 -13.01 -13.31
CA ILE A 142 2.02 -11.83 -13.56
C ILE A 142 1.18 -12.00 -14.82
N ASP A 143 -0.12 -11.90 -14.68
CA ASP A 143 -1.07 -11.78 -15.80
C ASP A 143 -1.27 -10.32 -16.17
N SER A 144 -1.56 -9.47 -15.17
CA SER A 144 -1.86 -8.06 -15.36
C SER A 144 -1.18 -7.21 -14.29
N SER A 145 -0.72 -6.02 -14.68
CA SER A 145 -0.24 -4.95 -13.79
C SER A 145 -1.13 -3.73 -13.93
N GLU A 146 -1.22 -2.93 -12.87
CA GLU A 146 -2.02 -1.68 -12.81
C GLU A 146 -3.47 -1.87 -13.29
N LEU A 147 -4.11 -2.96 -12.81
CA LEU A 147 -5.47 -3.32 -13.24
C LEU A 147 -6.52 -2.46 -12.53
N LEU A 148 -7.22 -1.60 -13.28
CA LEU A 148 -8.36 -0.85 -12.77
C LEU A 148 -9.58 -1.77 -12.61
N ILE A 149 -10.10 -1.84 -11.39
CA ILE A 149 -11.28 -2.63 -11.04
C ILE A 149 -12.34 -1.76 -10.36
N LYS A 150 -13.62 -2.09 -10.57
CA LYS A 150 -14.76 -1.31 -10.08
C LYS A 150 -15.87 -2.20 -9.56
N GLY A 151 -16.59 -1.69 -8.56
CA GLY A 151 -17.79 -2.33 -8.03
C GLY A 151 -18.82 -1.29 -7.59
N ILE A 152 -20.07 -1.71 -7.48
CA ILE A 152 -21.20 -0.88 -7.05
C ILE A 152 -21.81 -1.52 -5.80
N ARG A 153 -22.13 -0.67 -4.81
CA ARG A 153 -22.82 -1.06 -3.57
C ARG A 153 -24.02 -0.16 -3.32
N ASP A 154 -24.93 -0.63 -2.51
CA ASP A 154 -26.06 0.16 -2.02
C ASP A 154 -25.55 1.31 -1.16
N MET A 155 -26.18 2.49 -1.29
CA MET A 155 -25.84 3.66 -0.51
C MET A 155 -26.24 3.43 0.96
N PRO A 156 -25.28 3.47 1.91
CA PRO A 156 -25.61 3.29 3.32
C PRO A 156 -26.47 4.44 3.82
N GLY A 157 -27.47 4.13 4.62
CA GLY A 157 -28.42 5.13 5.16
C GLY A 157 -29.20 5.87 4.08
N TYR A 158 -29.47 5.24 2.93
CA TYR A 158 -30.21 5.87 1.83
C TYR A 158 -31.55 6.46 2.27
N ASP A 159 -31.75 7.72 1.93
CA ASP A 159 -32.99 8.46 2.09
C ASP A 159 -33.29 9.21 0.76
N GLU A 160 -34.42 8.89 0.14
CA GLU A 160 -34.84 9.45 -1.15
C GLU A 160 -34.83 10.99 -1.18
N ASN A 161 -35.08 11.62 -0.05
CA ASN A 161 -35.16 13.09 0.06
C ASN A 161 -33.79 13.75 0.32
N ARG A 162 -32.78 12.97 0.74
CA ARG A 162 -31.48 13.48 1.20
C ARG A 162 -30.30 12.96 0.36
N SER A 163 -30.35 11.69 0.00
CA SER A 163 -29.24 11.03 -0.67
C SER A 163 -29.16 11.42 -2.15
N ARG A 164 -27.93 11.54 -2.64
CA ARG A 164 -27.66 11.87 -4.06
C ARG A 164 -28.00 10.70 -5.00
N SER A 165 -27.87 9.50 -4.50
CA SER A 165 -28.02 8.24 -5.20
C SER A 165 -28.38 7.14 -4.23
N ASN A 166 -29.06 6.09 -4.71
CA ASN A 166 -29.29 4.85 -3.94
C ASN A 166 -28.11 3.88 -4.04
N TYR A 167 -27.11 4.21 -4.86
CA TYR A 167 -25.89 3.43 -5.02
C TYR A 167 -24.65 4.30 -4.90
N TYR A 168 -23.52 3.69 -4.61
CA TYR A 168 -22.19 4.28 -4.76
C TYR A 168 -21.23 3.30 -5.42
N GLY A 169 -20.22 3.82 -6.10
CA GLY A 169 -19.17 3.05 -6.73
C GLY A 169 -17.89 3.06 -5.92
N ILE A 170 -17.19 1.93 -5.87
CA ILE A 170 -15.82 1.85 -5.41
C ILE A 170 -14.95 1.51 -6.62
N ASN A 171 -13.82 2.17 -6.75
CA ASN A 171 -12.79 1.84 -7.72
C ASN A 171 -11.43 1.70 -7.05
N GLY A 172 -10.56 0.92 -7.66
CA GLY A 172 -9.19 0.74 -7.22
C GLY A 172 -8.31 0.24 -8.35
N VAL A 173 -7.01 0.37 -8.17
CA VAL A 173 -6.01 -0.14 -9.08
C VAL A 173 -5.22 -1.21 -8.33
N VAL A 174 -5.23 -2.42 -8.86
CA VAL A 174 -4.42 -3.54 -8.34
C VAL A 174 -3.05 -3.47 -8.99
N ASP A 175 -2.00 -3.39 -8.19
CA ASP A 175 -0.63 -3.30 -8.72
C ASP A 175 -0.29 -4.52 -9.58
N VAL A 176 -0.59 -5.72 -9.07
CA VAL A 176 -0.31 -6.98 -9.77
C VAL A 176 -1.42 -7.99 -9.52
N LEU A 177 -1.89 -8.60 -10.59
CA LEU A 177 -2.75 -9.77 -10.58
C LEU A 177 -2.00 -10.95 -11.20
N THR A 178 -1.99 -12.09 -10.50
CA THR A 178 -1.38 -13.33 -10.98
C THR A 178 -2.43 -14.40 -11.16
N SER A 179 -2.21 -15.35 -12.09
CA SER A 179 -3.02 -16.57 -12.18
C SER A 179 -2.19 -17.77 -11.78
N MET A 180 -2.85 -18.67 -11.06
CA MET A 180 -2.26 -19.95 -10.64
C MET A 180 -3.26 -21.07 -10.88
N LYS A 181 -2.78 -22.17 -11.43
CA LYS A 181 -3.58 -23.39 -11.64
C LYS A 181 -3.21 -24.42 -10.58
N ILE A 182 -4.20 -24.89 -9.86
CA ILE A 182 -4.03 -25.99 -8.90
C ILE A 182 -4.13 -27.32 -9.63
N ASN A 183 -3.12 -28.18 -9.45
CA ASN A 183 -3.10 -29.52 -9.99
C ASN A 183 -2.73 -30.50 -8.87
N LYS A 184 -3.76 -31.19 -8.34
CA LYS A 184 -3.62 -32.16 -7.24
C LYS A 184 -3.08 -33.51 -7.68
N THR A 185 -3.23 -33.86 -8.97
CA THR A 185 -2.89 -35.18 -9.49
C THR A 185 -1.43 -35.31 -9.87
N LEU A 186 -0.73 -34.22 -10.05
CA LEU A 186 0.71 -34.23 -10.26
C LEU A 186 1.41 -34.03 -8.91
N GLU A 187 2.20 -35.01 -8.48
CA GLU A 187 3.17 -34.85 -7.39
C GLU A 187 4.12 -33.65 -7.63
N GLN A 188 4.16 -33.18 -8.86
CA GLN A 188 4.69 -31.92 -9.34
C GLN A 188 3.55 -31.04 -9.84
N SER A 189 2.96 -30.22 -8.95
CA SER A 189 2.11 -29.13 -9.38
C SER A 189 2.90 -28.23 -10.35
N THR A 190 2.21 -27.52 -11.23
CA THR A 190 2.84 -26.45 -12.04
C THR A 190 3.54 -25.43 -11.16
N LEU A 191 3.21 -25.39 -9.87
CA LEU A 191 3.87 -24.65 -8.81
C LEU A 191 5.29 -25.18 -8.49
N ASP A 192 5.59 -26.48 -8.72
CA ASP A 192 6.91 -27.06 -8.44
C ASP A 192 7.91 -26.88 -9.57
N THR A 193 7.44 -26.54 -10.78
CA THR A 193 8.26 -26.57 -11.99
C THR A 193 9.38 -25.52 -12.01
N TYR A 194 9.41 -24.53 -11.09
CA TYR A 194 10.28 -23.37 -11.24
C TYR A 194 11.15 -23.00 -10.04
N ASN A 195 11.18 -23.77 -8.96
CA ASN A 195 11.90 -23.38 -7.75
C ASN A 195 11.55 -21.91 -7.36
N ASN A 196 10.23 -21.63 -7.29
CA ASN A 196 9.69 -20.28 -7.13
C ASN A 196 9.48 -19.96 -5.65
N LYS A 197 10.24 -18.99 -5.15
CA LYS A 197 10.19 -18.62 -3.72
C LYS A 197 8.84 -18.11 -3.24
N ILE A 198 8.06 -17.46 -4.10
CA ILE A 198 6.71 -16.96 -3.73
C ILE A 198 5.82 -18.17 -3.48
N ILE A 199 5.88 -19.13 -4.36
CA ILE A 199 5.12 -20.38 -4.25
C ILE A 199 5.55 -21.18 -3.02
N ASP A 200 6.85 -21.27 -2.75
CA ASP A 200 7.37 -21.94 -1.57
C ASP A 200 6.91 -21.28 -0.25
N ILE A 201 6.79 -19.96 -0.25
CA ILE A 201 6.27 -19.22 0.92
C ILE A 201 4.77 -19.47 1.07
N LEU A 202 4.01 -19.43 -0.03
CA LEU A 202 2.58 -19.75 -0.01
C LEU A 202 2.34 -21.18 0.50
N LYS A 203 3.11 -22.16 0.04
CA LYS A 203 3.00 -23.56 0.48
C LYS A 203 3.26 -23.76 1.99
N LYS A 204 3.99 -22.88 2.63
CA LYS A 204 4.22 -22.93 4.08
C LYS A 204 3.08 -22.35 4.90
N ASN A 205 2.11 -21.70 4.27
CA ASN A 205 0.96 -21.14 4.94
C ASN A 205 -0.13 -22.21 5.10
N GLU A 206 -0.56 -22.48 6.33
CA GLU A 206 -1.52 -23.54 6.66
C GLU A 206 -2.89 -23.34 6.00
N ASP A 207 -3.36 -22.08 5.92
CA ASP A 207 -4.63 -21.78 5.28
C ASP A 207 -4.57 -22.01 3.76
N PHE A 208 -3.41 -21.74 3.15
CA PHE A 208 -3.17 -22.07 1.75
C PHE A 208 -3.27 -23.58 1.50
N HIS A 209 -2.72 -24.41 2.39
CA HIS A 209 -2.85 -25.87 2.29
C HIS A 209 -4.31 -26.31 2.36
N LYS A 210 -5.07 -25.84 3.33
CA LYS A 210 -6.49 -26.17 3.44
C LYS A 210 -7.27 -25.79 2.19
N MET A 211 -7.05 -24.59 1.65
CA MET A 211 -7.70 -24.15 0.43
C MET A 211 -7.35 -25.03 -0.76
N ILE A 212 -6.10 -25.47 -0.92
CA ILE A 212 -5.70 -26.43 -1.97
C ILE A 212 -6.43 -27.76 -1.79
N GLU A 213 -6.52 -28.28 -0.56
CA GLU A 213 -7.22 -29.53 -0.27
C GLU A 213 -8.72 -29.46 -0.62
N GLU A 214 -9.35 -28.34 -0.36
CA GLU A 214 -10.77 -28.10 -0.60
C GLU A 214 -11.10 -27.73 -2.07
N SER A 215 -10.10 -27.29 -2.84
CA SER A 215 -10.27 -26.87 -4.23
C SER A 215 -10.40 -28.05 -5.18
N ASP A 216 -11.08 -27.85 -6.31
CA ASP A 216 -11.14 -28.84 -7.39
C ASP A 216 -9.83 -28.90 -8.19
N ASP A 217 -9.49 -30.08 -8.69
CA ASP A 217 -8.29 -30.26 -9.51
C ASP A 217 -8.45 -29.55 -10.86
N GLY A 218 -7.47 -28.75 -11.21
CA GLY A 218 -7.46 -27.98 -12.45
C GLY A 218 -8.12 -26.60 -12.37
N GLU A 219 -8.65 -26.19 -11.21
CA GLU A 219 -9.15 -24.84 -11.01
C GLU A 219 -8.05 -23.77 -11.12
N ASP A 220 -8.42 -22.67 -11.75
CA ASP A 220 -7.58 -21.47 -11.86
C ASP A 220 -7.92 -20.49 -10.75
N TYR A 221 -6.90 -20.01 -10.07
CA TYR A 221 -7.00 -19.00 -9.00
C TYR A 221 -6.20 -17.75 -9.34
N GLU A 222 -6.58 -16.66 -8.69
CA GLU A 222 -5.86 -15.39 -8.74
C GLU A 222 -5.25 -15.07 -7.39
N ILE A 223 -4.11 -14.36 -7.40
CA ILE A 223 -3.49 -13.74 -6.24
C ILE A 223 -3.34 -12.27 -6.52
N ILE A 224 -3.75 -11.44 -5.58
CA ILE A 224 -3.56 -10.01 -5.62
C ILE A 224 -2.25 -9.68 -4.92
N ILE A 225 -1.37 -8.92 -5.59
CA ILE A 225 -0.10 -8.47 -5.01
C ILE A 225 -0.08 -6.95 -5.01
N ASP A 226 0.38 -6.38 -3.90
CA ASP A 226 0.48 -4.94 -3.68
C ASP A 226 1.87 -4.60 -3.17
N TYR A 227 2.50 -3.58 -3.77
CA TYR A 227 3.81 -3.09 -3.37
C TYR A 227 3.69 -1.98 -2.34
N LYS A 228 4.49 -2.03 -1.30
CA LYS A 228 4.56 -0.97 -0.29
C LYS A 228 5.99 -0.45 -0.15
N GLY A 229 6.19 0.82 -0.53
CA GLY A 229 7.43 1.56 -0.31
C GLY A 229 7.53 2.08 1.13
N MET A 230 7.28 1.21 2.11
CA MET A 230 7.34 1.52 3.53
C MET A 230 7.80 0.31 4.34
N LYS A 231 8.18 0.55 5.59
CA LYS A 231 8.49 -0.50 6.55
C LYS A 231 7.25 -1.37 6.84
N ARG A 232 7.45 -2.67 7.01
CA ARG A 232 6.41 -3.61 7.42
C ARG A 232 5.85 -3.23 8.80
N PRO A 233 4.54 -3.00 8.96
CA PRO A 233 3.94 -2.81 10.27
C PRO A 233 3.96 -4.10 11.10
N PRO A 234 4.11 -4.03 12.43
CA PRO A 234 3.99 -5.20 13.29
C PRO A 234 2.56 -5.74 13.30
N ILE A 235 2.40 -7.07 13.38
CA ILE A 235 1.11 -7.76 13.54
C ILE A 235 1.19 -8.96 14.47
N GLU A 236 2.39 -9.35 14.84
CA GLU A 236 2.65 -10.62 15.49
C GLU A 236 2.15 -10.66 16.95
N VAL A 237 1.78 -9.51 17.50
CA VAL A 237 1.40 -9.39 18.92
C VAL A 237 0.10 -8.63 19.06
N ASP A 238 -0.78 -9.15 19.90
CA ASP A 238 -1.99 -8.44 20.34
C ASP A 238 -1.60 -7.34 21.34
N ASN A 239 -1.17 -6.21 20.80
CA ASN A 239 -0.72 -5.05 21.56
C ASN A 239 -1.41 -3.79 21.04
N PRO A 240 -2.05 -2.99 21.92
CA PRO A 240 -2.72 -1.74 21.52
C PRO A 240 -1.82 -0.71 20.84
N LYS A 241 -0.49 -0.84 20.99
CA LYS A 241 0.49 0.00 20.28
C LYS A 241 0.83 -0.50 18.88
N ALA A 242 0.50 -1.76 18.56
CA ALA A 242 0.60 -2.29 17.21
C ALA A 242 -0.52 -1.66 16.37
N GLU A 243 -0.19 -0.56 15.74
CA GLU A 243 -1.15 0.33 15.11
C GLU A 243 -1.89 -0.28 13.93
N ASN A 244 -3.06 0.31 13.68
CA ASN A 244 -4.02 0.09 12.59
C ASN A 244 -3.46 0.16 11.14
N LYS A 245 -2.18 0.41 10.92
CA LYS A 245 -1.59 0.44 9.57
C LYS A 245 -1.69 -0.89 8.86
N TRP A 246 -1.48 -1.98 9.59
CA TRP A 246 -1.68 -3.32 9.06
C TRP A 246 -3.13 -3.55 8.62
N GLU A 247 -4.09 -3.15 9.44
CA GLU A 247 -5.51 -3.28 9.14
C GLU A 247 -5.90 -2.56 7.85
N SER A 248 -5.34 -1.37 7.59
CA SER A 248 -5.61 -0.65 6.35
C SER A 248 -5.08 -1.38 5.11
N HIS A 249 -3.92 -2.03 5.21
CA HIS A 249 -3.37 -2.84 4.11
C HIS A 249 -4.21 -4.10 3.88
N LYS A 250 -4.63 -4.76 4.97
CA LYS A 250 -5.53 -5.93 4.90
C LYS A 250 -6.86 -5.54 4.26
N GLN A 251 -7.47 -4.45 4.69
CA GLN A 251 -8.71 -3.93 4.12
C GLN A 251 -8.58 -3.60 2.63
N GLN A 252 -7.45 -3.04 2.20
CA GLN A 252 -7.18 -2.77 0.80
C GLN A 252 -7.24 -4.05 -0.03
N ILE A 253 -6.54 -5.09 0.38
CA ILE A 253 -6.50 -6.38 -0.33
C ILE A 253 -7.89 -7.05 -0.33
N LEU A 254 -8.58 -7.10 0.80
CA LEU A 254 -9.92 -7.67 0.90
C LEU A 254 -10.92 -6.95 -0.01
N THR A 255 -10.84 -5.62 -0.07
CA THR A 255 -11.69 -4.84 -0.97
C THR A 255 -11.32 -5.06 -2.43
N TYR A 256 -10.05 -5.16 -2.77
CA TYR A 256 -9.63 -5.54 -4.13
C TYR A 256 -10.15 -6.92 -4.52
N SER A 257 -10.14 -7.89 -3.60
CA SER A 257 -10.71 -9.21 -3.85
C SER A 257 -12.20 -9.14 -4.18
N TRP A 258 -12.96 -8.36 -3.42
CA TRP A 258 -14.38 -8.13 -3.73
C TRP A 258 -14.55 -7.41 -5.08
N LEU A 259 -13.81 -6.33 -5.34
CA LEU A 259 -13.87 -5.60 -6.60
C LEU A 259 -13.54 -6.51 -7.79
N ARG A 260 -12.53 -7.37 -7.65
CA ARG A 260 -12.16 -8.32 -8.68
C ARG A 260 -13.27 -9.34 -8.94
N SER A 261 -13.92 -9.85 -7.89
CA SER A 261 -15.07 -10.78 -8.04
C SER A 261 -16.27 -10.18 -8.77
N LYS A 262 -16.34 -8.86 -8.95
CA LYS A 262 -17.40 -8.18 -9.73
C LYS A 262 -17.04 -8.02 -11.21
N GLN A 263 -15.85 -8.42 -11.62
CA GLN A 263 -15.46 -8.39 -13.04
C GLN A 263 -15.88 -9.69 -13.75
N GLU A 264 -16.26 -9.59 -15.01
CA GLU A 264 -16.79 -10.73 -15.80
C GLU A 264 -15.78 -11.88 -15.98
N ASP A 265 -14.48 -11.54 -16.03
CA ASP A 265 -13.37 -12.46 -16.26
C ASP A 265 -12.66 -12.89 -14.96
N SER A 266 -13.28 -12.64 -13.80
CA SER A 266 -12.67 -12.95 -12.51
C SER A 266 -12.61 -14.44 -12.23
N LYS A 267 -11.51 -14.87 -11.63
CA LYS A 267 -11.35 -16.17 -10.99
C LYS A 267 -11.46 -16.02 -9.47
N SER A 268 -11.56 -17.10 -8.75
CA SER A 268 -11.52 -17.07 -7.28
C SER A 268 -10.19 -16.51 -6.81
N ILE A 269 -10.23 -15.51 -5.93
CA ILE A 269 -9.02 -14.96 -5.33
C ILE A 269 -8.59 -15.88 -4.20
N PHE A 270 -7.36 -16.35 -4.29
CA PHE A 270 -6.81 -17.32 -3.36
C PHE A 270 -6.15 -16.66 -2.14
N ALA A 271 -5.32 -15.65 -2.39
CA ALA A 271 -4.61 -14.92 -1.36
C ALA A 271 -4.29 -13.49 -1.82
N GLY A 272 -3.98 -12.65 -0.85
CA GLY A 272 -3.30 -11.38 -1.07
C GLY A 272 -1.85 -11.47 -0.61
N ILE A 273 -0.95 -10.78 -1.29
CA ILE A 273 0.44 -10.67 -0.90
C ILE A 273 0.83 -9.20 -0.87
N ILE A 274 1.47 -8.77 0.19
CA ILE A 274 2.08 -7.44 0.27
C ILE A 274 3.60 -7.59 0.27
N PHE A 275 4.25 -6.85 -0.63
CA PHE A 275 5.69 -6.72 -0.64
C PHE A 275 6.11 -5.38 -0.01
N TYR A 276 6.74 -5.44 1.16
CA TYR A 276 7.33 -4.29 1.85
C TYR A 276 8.78 -4.09 1.39
N LEU A 277 8.98 -3.25 0.39
CA LEU A 277 10.26 -3.12 -0.29
C LEU A 277 11.34 -2.47 0.57
N ASN A 278 10.94 -1.70 1.59
CA ASN A 278 11.89 -1.13 2.56
C ASN A 278 12.65 -2.21 3.35
N GLU A 279 12.03 -3.35 3.60
CA GLU A 279 12.66 -4.44 4.35
C GLU A 279 13.84 -5.08 3.58
N LEU A 280 13.88 -4.94 2.24
CA LEU A 280 15.00 -5.45 1.42
C LEU A 280 16.28 -4.62 1.59
N VAL A 281 16.12 -3.29 1.80
CA VAL A 281 17.21 -2.35 2.05
C VAL A 281 16.74 -1.38 3.14
N PRO A 282 16.81 -1.79 4.43
CA PRO A 282 16.40 -0.93 5.53
C PRO A 282 17.27 0.33 5.63
N SER A 283 16.64 1.49 5.77
CA SER A 283 17.31 2.73 6.11
C SER A 283 17.67 2.76 7.60
N LYS A 284 18.45 3.75 8.03
CA LYS A 284 18.72 3.97 9.46
C LYS A 284 17.43 4.21 10.26
N GLU A 285 16.46 4.91 9.66
CA GLU A 285 15.15 5.11 10.26
C GLU A 285 14.37 3.79 10.39
N ASP A 286 14.37 2.93 9.34
CA ASP A 286 13.74 1.61 9.42
C ASP A 286 14.37 0.76 10.52
N LEU A 287 15.70 0.79 10.67
CA LEU A 287 16.42 0.06 11.73
C LEU A 287 16.06 0.57 13.13
N ALA A 288 15.96 1.89 13.30
CA ALA A 288 15.54 2.50 14.56
C ALA A 288 14.11 2.06 14.93
N LEU A 289 13.20 2.02 13.94
CA LEU A 289 11.83 1.54 14.15
C LEU A 289 11.77 0.05 14.50
N ILE A 290 12.61 -0.81 13.89
CA ILE A 290 12.71 -2.23 14.26
C ILE A 290 13.21 -2.36 15.71
N LYS A 291 14.19 -1.55 16.10
CA LYS A 291 14.70 -1.52 17.47
C LYS A 291 13.64 -1.08 18.49
N GLU A 292 12.78 -0.14 18.11
CA GLU A 292 11.60 0.23 18.92
C GLU A 292 10.60 -0.92 19.03
N GLU A 293 10.30 -1.63 17.93
CA GLU A 293 9.42 -2.79 17.95
C GLU A 293 9.92 -3.90 18.87
N MET A 294 11.23 -4.18 18.86
CA MET A 294 11.86 -5.13 19.79
C MET A 294 11.66 -4.70 21.25
N ARG A 295 11.96 -3.44 21.55
CA ARG A 295 11.83 -2.88 22.90
C ARG A 295 10.39 -2.87 23.41
N ASP A 296 9.44 -2.59 22.53
CA ASP A 296 8.02 -2.49 22.86
C ASP A 296 7.33 -3.86 22.85
N GLY A 297 8.05 -4.96 22.58
CA GLY A 297 7.51 -6.31 22.54
C GLY A 297 6.52 -6.53 21.39
N LEU A 298 6.75 -5.88 20.25
CA LEU A 298 5.91 -5.97 19.06
C LEU A 298 6.39 -7.04 18.06
N ILE A 299 7.37 -7.84 18.45
CA ILE A 299 7.89 -8.98 17.70
C ILE A 299 7.77 -10.19 18.59
N ASN A 300 7.19 -11.28 18.08
CA ASN A 300 7.01 -12.50 18.86
C ASN A 300 8.34 -13.23 19.14
N ASP A 301 8.37 -14.04 20.23
CA ASP A 301 9.56 -14.74 20.69
C ASP A 301 10.11 -15.71 19.64
N GLU A 302 9.24 -16.37 18.87
CA GLU A 302 9.64 -17.31 17.81
C GLU A 302 10.45 -16.59 16.72
N THR A 303 9.98 -15.45 16.26
CA THR A 303 10.67 -14.62 15.26
C THR A 303 11.99 -14.09 15.81
N LEU A 304 12.00 -13.62 17.08
CA LEU A 304 13.23 -13.16 17.75
C LEU A 304 14.28 -14.26 17.86
N GLU A 305 13.88 -15.48 18.22
CA GLU A 305 14.78 -16.62 18.31
C GLU A 305 15.30 -17.05 16.94
N LYS A 306 14.41 -17.14 15.95
CA LYS A 306 14.75 -17.53 14.58
C LYS A 306 15.80 -16.62 13.94
N TYR A 307 15.70 -15.33 14.16
CA TYR A 307 16.59 -14.30 13.60
C TYR A 307 17.46 -13.60 14.65
N LYS A 308 17.80 -14.31 15.73
CA LYS A 308 18.53 -13.75 16.86
C LYS A 308 19.78 -12.97 16.45
N LYS A 309 20.57 -13.50 15.49
CA LYS A 309 21.79 -12.81 15.03
C LYS A 309 21.51 -11.46 14.38
N ASP A 310 20.45 -11.36 13.59
CA ASP A 310 20.05 -10.14 12.92
C ASP A 310 19.52 -9.12 13.94
N PHE A 311 18.71 -9.57 14.90
CA PHE A 311 18.21 -8.72 15.97
C PHE A 311 19.32 -8.25 16.91
N ASP A 312 20.31 -9.11 17.26
CA ASP A 312 21.48 -8.72 18.04
C ASP A 312 22.29 -7.62 17.31
N LEU A 313 22.43 -7.71 15.98
CA LEU A 313 23.08 -6.65 15.19
C LEU A 313 22.28 -5.34 15.24
N ILE A 314 20.95 -5.37 15.14
CA ILE A 314 20.09 -4.20 15.20
C ILE A 314 20.11 -3.59 16.62
N GLU A 315 20.07 -4.41 17.67
CA GLU A 315 20.09 -3.96 19.06
C GLU A 315 21.38 -3.20 19.39
N ASN A 316 22.52 -3.72 18.92
CA ASN A 316 23.84 -3.12 19.18
C ASN A 316 24.16 -1.95 18.25
N TRP A 317 23.46 -1.78 17.15
CA TRP A 317 23.66 -0.68 16.19
C TRP A 317 23.26 0.69 16.80
N GLN A 318 24.04 1.73 16.49
CA GLN A 318 23.76 3.12 16.84
C GLN A 318 23.52 3.95 15.57
N GLU A 319 22.79 5.06 15.68
CA GLU A 319 22.41 5.90 14.51
C GLU A 319 23.61 6.47 13.75
N ASP A 320 24.73 6.72 14.45
CA ASP A 320 25.98 7.22 13.85
C ASP A 320 26.78 6.12 13.13
N ASP A 321 26.45 4.85 13.39
CA ASP A 321 27.13 3.73 12.76
C ASP A 321 26.66 3.49 11.33
N LYS A 322 27.48 2.77 10.56
CA LYS A 322 27.05 2.19 9.31
C LYS A 322 25.94 1.16 9.57
N ALA A 323 24.92 1.14 8.71
CA ALA A 323 23.87 0.14 8.80
C ALA A 323 24.46 -1.30 8.78
N PRO A 324 24.02 -2.20 9.69
CA PRO A 324 24.52 -3.56 9.75
C PRO A 324 24.10 -4.37 8.53
N GLU A 325 24.91 -5.33 8.16
CA GLU A 325 24.57 -6.28 7.09
C GLU A 325 23.70 -7.40 7.65
N LEU A 326 22.39 -7.28 7.41
CA LEU A 326 21.39 -8.28 7.84
C LEU A 326 21.33 -9.44 6.87
N SER A 327 20.96 -10.64 7.37
CA SER A 327 20.84 -11.83 6.55
C SER A 327 19.77 -11.66 5.45
N ASN A 328 19.97 -12.37 4.33
CA ASN A 328 18.98 -12.33 3.24
C ASN A 328 17.67 -13.01 3.66
N GLU A 329 17.72 -14.04 4.47
CA GLU A 329 16.56 -14.75 4.99
C GLU A 329 15.68 -13.82 5.84
N PHE A 330 16.29 -13.09 6.75
CA PHE A 330 15.60 -12.08 7.56
C PHE A 330 14.92 -11.01 6.69
N LYS A 331 15.66 -10.43 5.75
CA LYS A 331 15.12 -9.40 4.84
C LYS A 331 13.98 -9.93 3.97
N LEU A 332 14.10 -11.14 3.45
CA LEU A 332 13.09 -11.75 2.60
C LEU A 332 11.80 -12.05 3.37
N GLU A 333 11.90 -12.65 4.56
CA GLU A 333 10.72 -12.95 5.36
C GLU A 333 9.99 -11.68 5.82
N ARG A 334 10.73 -10.64 6.18
CA ARG A 334 10.12 -9.36 6.52
C ARG A 334 9.52 -8.63 5.33
N SER A 335 10.03 -8.85 4.13
CA SER A 335 9.55 -8.15 2.92
C SER A 335 8.24 -8.68 2.37
N ILE A 336 7.76 -9.83 2.82
CA ILE A 336 6.53 -10.45 2.31
C ILE A 336 5.53 -10.71 3.43
N ARG A 337 4.26 -10.47 3.15
CA ARG A 337 3.15 -10.79 4.04
C ARG A 337 1.98 -11.35 3.25
N ILE A 338 1.47 -12.50 3.69
CA ILE A 338 0.31 -13.16 3.09
C ILE A 338 -0.93 -12.73 3.85
N ILE A 339 -2.00 -12.50 3.10
CA ILE A 339 -3.35 -12.22 3.60
C ILE A 339 -4.26 -13.32 3.07
N ASN A 340 -4.86 -14.05 3.99
CA ASN A 340 -5.85 -15.04 3.66
C ASN A 340 -7.16 -14.34 3.28
N ILE A 341 -7.79 -14.82 2.20
CA ILE A 341 -9.02 -14.24 1.67
C ILE A 341 -10.18 -15.13 2.09
N ASN A 342 -11.08 -14.59 2.89
CA ASN A 342 -12.34 -15.25 3.22
C ASN A 342 -13.52 -14.27 3.13
N ASN A 343 -14.69 -14.79 2.85
CA ASN A 343 -15.89 -13.98 2.60
C ASN A 343 -16.33 -13.17 3.83
N GLU A 344 -16.15 -13.69 5.04
CA GLU A 344 -16.54 -12.99 6.28
C GLU A 344 -15.68 -11.73 6.50
N GLU A 345 -14.37 -11.83 6.28
CA GLU A 345 -13.47 -10.69 6.39
C GLU A 345 -13.67 -9.68 5.26
N ILE A 346 -14.00 -10.15 4.05
CA ILE A 346 -14.37 -9.27 2.94
C ILE A 346 -15.59 -8.44 3.33
N GLU A 347 -16.68 -9.07 3.80
CA GLU A 347 -17.90 -8.33 4.18
C GLU A 347 -17.64 -7.35 5.33
N LYS A 348 -16.90 -7.74 6.37
CA LYS A 348 -16.49 -6.82 7.45
C LYS A 348 -15.69 -5.61 6.93
N SER A 349 -14.81 -5.84 5.95
CA SER A 349 -14.05 -4.75 5.33
C SER A 349 -14.97 -3.80 4.56
N LEU A 350 -15.94 -4.35 3.84
CA LEU A 350 -16.89 -3.56 3.05
C LEU A 350 -17.86 -2.78 3.95
N GLU A 351 -18.39 -3.37 5.02
CA GLU A 351 -19.21 -2.69 6.01
C GLU A 351 -18.49 -1.47 6.59
N LYS A 352 -17.20 -1.59 6.88
CA LYS A 352 -16.39 -0.45 7.34
C LYS A 352 -16.28 0.67 6.30
N PHE A 353 -16.25 0.33 5.02
CA PHE A 353 -16.28 1.34 3.96
C PHE A 353 -17.69 1.89 3.72
N ASP A 354 -18.75 1.12 3.94
CA ASP A 354 -20.12 1.63 3.98
C ASP A 354 -20.25 2.74 5.04
N ASP A 355 -19.70 2.53 6.25
CA ASP A 355 -19.66 3.55 7.30
C ASP A 355 -18.88 4.80 6.87
N VAL A 356 -17.71 4.62 6.22
CA VAL A 356 -16.92 5.74 5.70
C VAL A 356 -17.69 6.52 4.65
N VAL A 357 -18.37 5.84 3.72
CA VAL A 357 -19.18 6.50 2.68
C VAL A 357 -20.35 7.25 3.32
N TYR A 358 -21.01 6.64 4.30
CA TYR A 358 -22.07 7.32 5.06
C TYR A 358 -21.57 8.61 5.69
N ASP A 359 -20.44 8.57 6.37
CA ASP A 359 -19.85 9.73 7.03
C ASP A 359 -19.43 10.82 6.05
N ILE A 360 -18.89 10.44 4.88
CA ILE A 360 -18.57 11.39 3.79
C ILE A 360 -19.84 12.07 3.29
N GLU A 361 -20.90 11.32 3.00
CA GLU A 361 -22.16 11.85 2.49
C GLU A 361 -22.84 12.75 3.52
N GLU A 362 -22.90 12.37 4.79
CA GLU A 362 -23.43 13.21 5.87
C GLU A 362 -22.63 14.49 6.06
N SER A 363 -21.30 14.42 5.97
CA SER A 363 -20.43 15.61 6.03
C SER A 363 -20.69 16.57 4.87
N LEU A 364 -20.86 16.04 3.65
CA LEU A 364 -21.23 16.84 2.47
C LEU A 364 -22.62 17.50 2.64
N ILE A 365 -23.61 16.76 3.12
CA ILE A 365 -24.96 17.28 3.37
C ILE A 365 -24.92 18.40 4.42
N ASN A 366 -24.18 18.22 5.50
CA ASN A 366 -24.04 19.22 6.56
C ASN A 366 -23.36 20.49 6.05
N GLU A 367 -22.32 20.37 5.23
CA GLU A 367 -21.67 21.50 4.58
C GLU A 367 -22.64 22.23 3.62
N MET A 368 -23.41 21.50 2.82
CA MET A 368 -24.44 22.07 1.91
C MET A 368 -25.54 22.81 2.68
N LYS A 369 -25.86 22.40 3.91
CA LYS A 369 -26.80 23.09 4.82
C LYS A 369 -26.21 24.33 5.48
N GLY A 370 -24.94 24.67 5.22
CA GLY A 370 -24.28 25.87 5.72
C GLY A 370 -23.42 25.68 6.96
N SER A 371 -23.17 24.44 7.40
CA SER A 371 -22.18 24.19 8.45
C SER A 371 -20.79 24.58 7.98
N LYS A 372 -19.97 25.10 8.91
CA LYS A 372 -18.57 25.40 8.59
C LYS A 372 -17.81 24.10 8.32
N ILE A 373 -16.85 24.14 7.39
CA ILE A 373 -16.05 22.96 7.01
C ILE A 373 -15.52 22.21 8.24
N GLN A 374 -14.91 22.93 9.20
CA GLN A 374 -14.35 22.33 10.42
C GLN A 374 -15.39 21.83 11.46
N GLU A 375 -16.66 22.10 11.22
CA GLU A 375 -17.79 21.58 12.01
C GLU A 375 -18.41 20.36 11.32
N ALA A 376 -18.48 20.38 9.97
CA ALA A 376 -18.99 19.28 9.18
C ALA A 376 -17.99 18.10 9.06
N TRP A 377 -16.69 18.41 9.08
CA TRP A 377 -15.61 17.42 8.92
C TRP A 377 -14.73 17.38 10.17
N LYS A 378 -14.69 16.24 10.83
CA LYS A 378 -13.94 16.06 12.07
C LYS A 378 -12.43 16.03 11.76
N ALA A 379 -11.64 16.65 12.63
CA ALA A 379 -10.19 16.61 12.58
C ALA A 379 -9.68 15.65 13.69
N GLU A 380 -9.68 14.38 13.40
CA GLU A 380 -9.22 13.32 14.31
C GLU A 380 -8.10 12.54 13.61
N ALA A 381 -6.88 12.67 14.09
CA ALA A 381 -5.72 11.92 13.62
C ALA A 381 -4.66 11.84 14.71
N ASP A 382 -3.73 10.89 14.55
CA ASP A 382 -2.56 10.78 15.42
C ASP A 382 -1.61 11.99 15.24
N GLU A 383 -0.66 12.12 16.18
CA GLU A 383 0.26 13.26 16.19
C GLU A 383 1.19 13.29 14.97
N ARG A 384 1.68 12.13 14.50
CA ARG A 384 2.55 12.03 13.32
C ARG A 384 1.82 12.49 12.07
N THR A 385 0.58 12.02 11.87
CA THR A 385 -0.29 12.47 10.77
C THR A 385 -0.53 13.97 10.84
N CYS A 386 -0.78 14.52 12.03
CA CYS A 386 -0.96 15.97 12.22
C CYS A 386 0.31 16.77 11.92
N LEU A 387 1.48 16.29 12.33
CA LEU A 387 2.77 16.94 12.06
C LEU A 387 3.11 16.97 10.57
N ALA A 388 2.77 15.90 9.84
CA ALA A 388 2.98 15.80 8.40
C ALA A 388 1.89 16.49 7.57
N CYS A 389 0.81 16.98 8.20
CA CYS A 389 -0.33 17.55 7.49
C CYS A 389 -0.06 18.97 6.99
N ASP A 390 -0.23 19.21 5.70
CA ASP A 390 -0.07 20.55 5.07
C ASP A 390 -1.08 21.56 5.59
N PHE A 391 -2.23 21.08 6.05
CA PHE A 391 -3.32 21.93 6.53
C PHE A 391 -3.28 22.19 8.03
N ARG A 392 -2.21 21.75 8.74
CA ARG A 392 -2.06 21.91 10.18
C ARG A 392 -2.21 23.35 10.65
N THR A 393 -1.75 24.31 9.85
CA THR A 393 -1.85 25.77 10.17
C THR A 393 -3.28 26.28 10.19
N PHE A 394 -4.19 25.65 9.47
CA PHE A 394 -5.62 25.98 9.41
C PHE A 394 -6.47 25.12 10.36
N CYS A 395 -5.89 24.03 10.90
CA CYS A 395 -6.61 23.06 11.70
C CYS A 395 -6.74 23.53 13.17
N LYS A 396 -7.97 23.73 13.62
CA LYS A 396 -8.25 24.11 15.02
C LYS A 396 -7.82 23.02 16.03
N SER A 397 -8.00 21.76 15.68
CA SER A 397 -7.64 20.64 16.55
C SER A 397 -6.13 20.58 16.77
N TYR A 398 -5.32 20.90 15.76
CA TYR A 398 -3.87 20.99 15.90
C TYR A 398 -3.46 22.17 16.79
N LYS A 399 -4.06 23.34 16.57
CA LYS A 399 -3.77 24.56 17.39
C LYS A 399 -4.11 24.37 18.87
N ASN A 400 -5.12 23.56 19.18
CA ASN A 400 -5.48 23.27 20.57
C ASN A 400 -4.50 22.32 21.27
N LYS A 401 -3.77 21.50 20.51
CA LYS A 401 -2.73 20.59 21.05
C LYS A 401 -1.40 21.32 21.31
N THR A 402 -1.11 22.36 20.54
CA THR A 402 0.12 23.18 20.69
C THR A 402 -0.25 24.56 21.22
N LYS A 403 -0.23 24.73 22.55
CA LYS A 403 -0.57 26.00 23.22
C LYS A 403 0.34 27.18 22.86
N ASP A 404 1.45 26.96 22.16
CA ASP A 404 2.52 27.96 21.96
C ASP A 404 2.72 28.43 20.50
N PHE A 405 1.84 28.09 19.57
CA PHE A 405 1.98 28.57 18.19
C PHE A 405 1.33 29.95 18.04
N LYS A 406 2.11 31.01 18.22
CA LYS A 406 1.74 32.37 17.75
C LYS A 406 2.00 32.43 16.25
N ILE A 407 0.91 32.54 15.48
CA ILE A 407 1.01 32.90 14.05
C ILE A 407 1.53 34.32 14.00
N PRO A 408 2.57 34.62 13.19
CA PRO A 408 3.03 35.99 12.98
C PRO A 408 1.93 36.86 12.38
#